data_8a4d673fe8863ba9f11a5a1fd2b716d1
#
_entry.id   8a4d673fe8863ba9f11a5a1fd2b716d1
#
_cell.length_a   1.000
_cell.length_b   1.000
_cell.length_c   1.000
_cell.angle_alpha   90.00
_cell.angle_beta   90.00
_cell.angle_gamma   90.00
#
_symmetry.space_group_name_H-M   'P 1'
#
loop_
_entity.id
_entity.type
_entity.pdbx_description
1 polymer ?
#
loop_
_entity_poly.entity_id
_entity_poly.type
_entity_poly.pdbx_seq_one_letter_code
_entity_poly.pdbx_strand_id
1 'polypeptide(L)'
;MVTIKKDFIPVSNDNRPGYAMTPAYITVHNTANTAKGADAKMHANFVKNPSTSESWHFTVDDSVIYQHLPIDENGWHAGDGTNGTGNRKSIGIEICENADGDFKKATSNAQWLIRKLMKENNIPLNRVVPHKKWSGKECPRKLLNHWNSFLNGISSSDTPPKESSPSYPLPSGVIKLTSPYRKGTNILQLQKALAALHFYPDKGAKNNGIDGVYGPKTANAVKRFQLMNGLTADGIYGPKTKAKLKSKLK
;
A
#
# COMPACT_ATOMS: atom_id res chain seq x y z
N MET A 1 -5.09 2.91 -8.62
CA MET A 1 -3.71 3.35 -8.94
C MET A 1 -3.18 4.08 -7.71
N VAL A 2 -1.97 3.77 -7.23
CA VAL A 2 -1.37 4.49 -6.11
C VAL A 2 -1.11 5.95 -6.50
N THR A 3 -1.38 6.88 -5.59
CA THR A 3 -1.24 8.33 -5.83
C THR A 3 0.07 8.83 -5.23
N ILE A 4 0.81 9.67 -5.98
CA ILE A 4 1.96 10.41 -5.45
C ILE A 4 1.49 11.77 -4.99
N LYS A 5 1.70 12.09 -3.72
CA LYS A 5 1.43 13.40 -3.11
C LYS A 5 2.75 14.11 -2.85
N LYS A 6 2.93 15.30 -3.42
CA LYS A 6 4.07 16.16 -3.12
C LYS A 6 3.83 16.84 -1.76
N ASP A 7 4.73 16.63 -0.82
CA ASP A 7 4.69 17.21 0.53
C ASP A 7 6.14 17.48 0.98
N PHE A 8 6.72 18.51 0.37
CA PHE A 8 8.16 18.76 0.46
C PHE A 8 8.57 19.27 1.85
N ILE A 9 9.77 18.85 2.24
CA ILE A 9 10.48 19.40 3.40
C ILE A 9 10.68 20.90 3.14
N PRO A 10 10.37 21.78 4.11
CA PRO A 10 10.63 23.21 3.97
C PRO A 10 12.10 23.51 3.65
N VAL A 11 12.35 24.48 2.78
CA VAL A 11 13.72 24.88 2.40
C VAL A 11 14.51 25.48 3.57
N SER A 12 13.82 25.88 4.63
CA SER A 12 14.42 26.38 5.87
C SER A 12 14.94 25.27 6.80
N ASN A 13 14.65 24.00 6.51
CA ASN A 13 15.08 22.90 7.37
C ASN A 13 16.48 22.42 6.98
N ASP A 14 17.35 22.19 7.96
CA ASP A 14 18.73 21.75 7.75
C ASP A 14 18.82 20.35 7.08
N ASN A 15 17.78 19.52 7.23
CA ASN A 15 17.71 18.21 6.57
C ASN A 15 17.29 18.29 5.10
N ARG A 16 17.01 19.48 4.55
CA ARG A 16 16.91 19.73 3.10
C ARG A 16 18.12 20.51 2.61
N PRO A 17 19.24 19.83 2.30
CA PRO A 17 20.51 20.47 2.02
C PRO A 17 20.54 21.29 0.72
N GLY A 18 19.60 21.06 -0.19
CA GLY A 18 19.42 21.86 -1.41
C GLY A 18 20.54 21.76 -2.45
N TYR A 19 21.48 20.81 -2.32
CA TYR A 19 22.50 20.62 -3.34
C TYR A 19 21.89 19.99 -4.60
N ALA A 20 22.21 20.55 -5.76
CA ALA A 20 21.79 19.99 -7.03
C ALA A 20 22.29 18.54 -7.20
N MET A 21 21.40 17.68 -7.69
CA MET A 21 21.64 16.26 -7.92
C MET A 21 21.20 15.85 -9.33
N THR A 22 22.08 15.12 -10.03
CA THR A 22 21.66 14.32 -11.18
C THR A 22 21.55 12.87 -10.72
N PRO A 23 20.33 12.32 -10.60
CA PRO A 23 20.11 10.98 -10.08
C PRO A 23 20.81 9.92 -10.94
N ALA A 24 21.61 9.08 -10.32
CA ALA A 24 22.29 7.97 -10.97
C ALA A 24 21.95 6.61 -10.33
N TYR A 25 21.35 6.62 -9.14
CA TYR A 25 20.96 5.44 -8.38
C TYR A 25 19.56 5.65 -7.77
N ILE A 26 18.94 4.53 -7.39
CA ILE A 26 17.78 4.51 -6.49
C ILE A 26 18.17 3.65 -5.29
N THR A 27 18.07 4.22 -4.09
CA THR A 27 18.36 3.52 -2.84
C THR A 27 17.06 3.15 -2.14
N VAL A 28 16.91 1.88 -1.82
CA VAL A 28 15.73 1.34 -1.16
C VAL A 28 16.01 1.13 0.32
N HIS A 29 15.07 1.57 1.14
CA HIS A 29 15.07 1.45 2.59
C HIS A 29 13.78 0.80 3.09
N ASN A 30 13.80 0.37 4.35
CA ASN A 30 12.60 0.17 5.15
C ASN A 30 12.61 1.15 6.32
N THR A 31 11.45 1.70 6.66
CA THR A 31 11.30 2.70 7.74
C THR A 31 11.71 2.18 9.12
N ALA A 32 11.88 0.87 9.29
CA ALA A 32 12.17 0.19 10.56
C ALA A 32 11.20 0.56 11.71
N ASN A 33 10.03 1.10 11.37
CA ASN A 33 8.98 1.49 12.30
C ASN A 33 7.74 0.62 12.09
N THR A 34 7.51 -0.31 13.04
CA THR A 34 6.38 -1.25 13.00
C THR A 34 5.18 -0.81 13.82
N ALA A 35 5.23 0.38 14.43
CA ALA A 35 4.11 0.90 15.21
C ALA A 35 2.86 1.06 14.32
N LYS A 36 1.68 0.86 14.92
CA LYS A 36 0.42 1.18 14.24
C LYS A 36 0.37 2.67 13.89
N GLY A 37 -0.10 3.00 12.69
CA GLY A 37 -0.14 4.37 12.19
C GLY A 37 1.21 4.92 11.72
N ALA A 38 2.30 4.13 11.71
CA ALA A 38 3.59 4.53 11.13
C ALA A 38 3.55 4.41 9.60
N ASP A 39 2.57 5.03 8.98
CA ASP A 39 2.30 5.08 7.54
C ASP A 39 3.13 6.16 6.82
N ALA A 40 2.94 6.30 5.52
CA ALA A 40 3.67 7.28 4.73
C ALA A 40 3.33 8.72 5.13
N LYS A 41 2.13 8.99 5.65
CA LYS A 41 1.75 10.33 6.12
C LYS A 41 2.46 10.68 7.43
N MET A 42 2.57 9.73 8.35
CA MET A 42 3.33 9.94 9.60
C MET A 42 4.79 10.26 9.29
N HIS A 43 5.43 9.50 8.38
CA HIS A 43 6.81 9.75 7.97
C HIS A 43 6.97 11.07 7.19
N ALA A 44 5.96 11.50 6.42
CA ALA A 44 5.95 12.83 5.79
C ALA A 44 5.97 13.96 6.84
N ASN A 45 5.23 13.80 7.93
CA ASN A 45 5.25 14.76 9.03
C ASN A 45 6.60 14.73 9.79
N PHE A 46 7.17 13.53 9.98
CA PHE A 46 8.46 13.34 10.65
C PHE A 46 9.60 14.07 9.91
N VAL A 47 9.77 13.89 8.61
CA VAL A 47 10.87 14.52 7.85
C VAL A 47 10.73 16.04 7.73
N LYS A 48 9.52 16.58 7.92
CA LYS A 48 9.28 18.03 7.94
C LYS A 48 9.53 18.67 9.30
N ASN A 49 9.76 17.87 10.35
CA ASN A 49 10.13 18.42 11.64
C ASN A 49 11.55 19.02 11.57
N PRO A 50 11.75 20.30 11.92
CA PRO A 50 13.07 20.95 11.84
C PRO A 50 14.16 20.28 12.68
N SER A 51 13.80 19.49 13.71
CA SER A 51 14.77 18.74 14.53
C SER A 51 15.21 17.41 13.92
N THR A 52 14.62 17.01 12.76
CA THR A 52 15.02 15.78 12.06
C THR A 52 16.27 16.05 11.22
N SER A 53 17.28 15.19 11.35
CA SER A 53 18.56 15.32 10.62
C SER A 53 18.57 14.54 9.30
N GLU A 54 17.72 13.53 9.16
CA GLU A 54 17.62 12.68 7.98
C GLU A 54 16.60 13.23 6.98
N SER A 55 16.83 12.92 5.69
CA SER A 55 15.85 13.19 4.64
C SER A 55 15.98 12.22 3.48
N TRP A 56 14.85 11.93 2.84
CA TRP A 56 14.77 11.06 1.68
C TRP A 56 13.69 11.56 0.71
N HIS A 57 13.65 11.01 -0.50
CA HIS A 57 12.80 11.54 -1.56
C HIS A 57 11.36 11.05 -1.46
N PHE A 58 11.15 9.78 -1.14
CA PHE A 58 9.81 9.20 -1.12
C PHE A 58 9.59 8.28 0.08
N THR A 59 8.40 8.34 0.65
CA THR A 59 7.87 7.29 1.53
C THR A 59 6.68 6.62 0.87
N VAL A 60 6.65 5.29 0.93
CA VAL A 60 5.66 4.46 0.26
C VAL A 60 4.98 3.54 1.27
N ASP A 61 3.66 3.59 1.34
CA ASP A 61 2.84 2.62 2.05
C ASP A 61 1.91 1.86 1.07
N ASP A 62 0.97 1.10 1.60
CA ASP A 62 0.01 0.31 0.82
C ASP A 62 -1.08 1.13 0.14
N SER A 63 -1.19 2.42 0.42
CA SER A 63 -2.27 3.29 -0.03
C SER A 63 -1.80 4.52 -0.81
N VAL A 64 -0.65 5.10 -0.44
CA VAL A 64 -0.18 6.38 -0.96
C VAL A 64 1.36 6.44 -1.00
N ILE A 65 1.87 7.33 -1.83
CA ILE A 65 3.30 7.70 -1.89
C ILE A 65 3.40 9.18 -1.56
N TYR A 66 4.27 9.54 -0.62
CA TYR A 66 4.62 10.93 -0.36
C TYR A 66 5.99 11.25 -0.94
N GLN A 67 6.11 12.37 -1.66
CA GLN A 67 7.38 12.90 -2.14
C GLN A 67 7.80 14.06 -1.25
N HIS A 68 9.00 13.97 -0.65
CA HIS A 68 9.52 14.90 0.35
C HIS A 68 10.59 15.85 -0.18
N LEU A 69 11.28 15.45 -1.24
CA LEU A 69 12.31 16.25 -1.91
C LEU A 69 12.10 16.24 -3.43
N PRO A 70 12.42 17.32 -4.15
CA PRO A 70 12.63 17.25 -5.60
C PRO A 70 13.68 16.18 -5.94
N ILE A 71 13.54 15.50 -7.08
CA ILE A 71 14.47 14.42 -7.45
C ILE A 71 15.83 14.93 -7.92
N ASP A 72 15.93 16.21 -8.22
CA ASP A 72 17.13 16.94 -8.60
C ASP A 72 17.83 17.66 -7.42
N GLU A 73 17.33 17.44 -6.19
CA GLU A 73 17.98 17.83 -4.93
C GLU A 73 18.46 16.57 -4.18
N ASN A 74 19.58 16.67 -3.47
CA ASN A 74 20.09 15.56 -2.66
C ASN A 74 19.35 15.41 -1.32
N GLY A 75 19.48 14.23 -0.69
CA GLY A 75 18.95 13.95 0.66
C GLY A 75 20.00 13.28 1.56
N TRP A 76 19.74 13.29 2.86
CA TRP A 76 20.57 12.64 3.87
C TRP A 76 19.99 11.30 4.30
N HIS A 77 20.20 10.22 3.51
CA HIS A 77 19.60 8.91 3.77
C HIS A 77 20.55 7.71 3.67
N ALA A 78 21.73 7.90 3.08
CA ALA A 78 22.60 6.78 2.73
C ALA A 78 23.66 6.47 3.80
N GLY A 79 23.91 7.41 4.70
CA GLY A 79 24.91 7.25 5.78
C GLY A 79 26.36 7.21 5.29
N ASP A 80 26.62 7.69 4.06
CA ASP A 80 27.95 7.73 3.43
C ASP A 80 28.60 9.12 3.42
N GLY A 81 28.08 10.02 4.27
CA GLY A 81 28.61 11.38 4.48
C GLY A 81 28.16 12.41 3.45
N THR A 82 28.55 13.67 3.69
CA THR A 82 28.08 14.83 2.91
C THR A 82 28.40 14.74 1.41
N ASN A 83 29.50 14.11 1.05
CA ASN A 83 29.96 13.95 -0.35
C ASN A 83 29.78 12.53 -0.87
N GLY A 84 29.16 11.64 -0.10
CA GLY A 84 28.95 10.25 -0.47
C GLY A 84 28.06 10.10 -1.69
N THR A 85 28.31 9.09 -2.49
CA THR A 85 27.57 8.82 -3.74
C THR A 85 26.09 8.51 -3.43
N GLY A 86 25.81 7.81 -2.35
CA GLY A 86 24.46 7.47 -1.93
C GLY A 86 23.65 8.72 -1.61
N ASN A 87 24.20 9.65 -0.84
CA ASN A 87 23.53 10.91 -0.53
C ASN A 87 23.47 11.87 -1.72
N ARG A 88 24.52 11.93 -2.55
CA ARG A 88 24.69 12.96 -3.61
C ARG A 88 24.15 12.57 -4.98
N LYS A 89 23.88 11.28 -5.24
CA LYS A 89 23.49 10.77 -6.57
C LYS A 89 22.38 9.73 -6.53
N SER A 90 21.67 9.58 -5.40
CA SER A 90 20.69 8.54 -5.26
C SER A 90 19.32 9.09 -4.80
N ILE A 91 18.26 8.63 -5.45
CA ILE A 91 16.89 8.86 -5.00
C ILE A 91 16.60 7.87 -3.85
N GLY A 92 16.39 8.36 -2.62
CA GLY A 92 16.05 7.53 -1.45
C GLY A 92 14.55 7.24 -1.39
N ILE A 93 14.20 5.96 -1.21
CA ILE A 93 12.81 5.48 -1.09
C ILE A 93 12.68 4.65 0.18
N GLU A 94 11.85 5.11 1.11
CA GLU A 94 11.48 4.41 2.34
C GLU A 94 10.17 3.64 2.16
N ILE A 95 10.17 2.34 2.45
CA ILE A 95 8.98 1.48 2.41
C ILE A 95 8.48 1.26 3.83
N CYS A 96 7.24 1.65 4.10
CA CYS A 96 6.61 1.50 5.41
C CYS A 96 6.44 0.05 5.83
N GLU A 97 6.59 -0.20 7.15
CA GLU A 97 6.46 -1.53 7.77
C GLU A 97 5.43 -1.56 8.90
N ASN A 98 4.57 -0.55 8.99
CA ASN A 98 3.59 -0.42 10.06
C ASN A 98 2.70 -1.67 10.19
N ALA A 99 2.40 -2.05 11.44
CA ALA A 99 1.71 -3.31 11.74
C ALA A 99 0.26 -3.36 11.24
N ASP A 100 -0.36 -2.21 10.97
CA ASP A 100 -1.71 -2.07 10.44
C ASP A 100 -1.76 -1.87 8.92
N GLY A 101 -0.60 -1.84 8.24
CA GLY A 101 -0.48 -1.76 6.79
C GLY A 101 -0.23 -3.11 6.11
N ASP A 102 -0.40 -3.16 4.79
CA ASP A 102 -0.05 -4.30 3.94
C ASP A 102 1.35 -4.11 3.33
N PHE A 103 2.36 -4.70 3.96
CA PHE A 103 3.76 -4.61 3.50
C PHE A 103 3.97 -5.14 2.07
N LYS A 104 3.23 -6.17 1.66
CA LYS A 104 3.32 -6.71 0.29
C LYS A 104 2.83 -5.69 -0.72
N LYS A 105 1.73 -5.01 -0.41
CA LYS A 105 1.18 -3.95 -1.25
C LYS A 105 2.08 -2.71 -1.26
N ALA A 106 2.63 -2.29 -0.12
CA ALA A 106 3.62 -1.22 -0.03
C ALA A 106 4.86 -1.53 -0.90
N THR A 107 5.35 -2.78 -0.85
CA THR A 107 6.45 -3.26 -1.69
C THR A 107 6.11 -3.18 -3.18
N SER A 108 4.89 -3.58 -3.58
CA SER A 108 4.44 -3.51 -4.97
C SER A 108 4.30 -2.05 -5.45
N ASN A 109 3.83 -1.15 -4.58
CA ASN A 109 3.78 0.28 -4.87
C ASN A 109 5.18 0.89 -5.04
N ALA A 110 6.14 0.48 -4.21
CA ALA A 110 7.53 0.90 -4.34
C ALA A 110 8.17 0.38 -5.65
N GLN A 111 7.92 -0.87 -6.02
CA GLN A 111 8.38 -1.41 -7.31
C GLN A 111 7.83 -0.64 -8.50
N TRP A 112 6.55 -0.24 -8.46
CA TRP A 112 5.95 0.61 -9.47
C TRP A 112 6.63 2.00 -9.52
N LEU A 113 6.84 2.66 -8.36
CA LEU A 113 7.51 3.94 -8.28
C LEU A 113 8.94 3.85 -8.85
N ILE A 114 9.67 2.80 -8.49
CA ILE A 114 11.04 2.58 -8.96
C ILE A 114 11.09 2.45 -10.47
N ARG A 115 10.19 1.66 -11.09
CA ARG A 115 10.10 1.56 -12.56
C ARG A 115 9.88 2.93 -13.22
N LYS A 116 8.95 3.71 -12.66
CA LYS A 116 8.66 5.07 -13.14
C LYS A 116 9.93 5.93 -13.08
N LEU A 117 10.61 5.97 -11.94
CA LEU A 117 11.83 6.76 -11.73
C LEU A 117 13.01 6.29 -12.60
N MET A 118 13.18 4.98 -12.77
CA MET A 118 14.17 4.39 -13.69
C MET A 118 13.97 4.90 -15.11
N LYS A 119 12.72 4.86 -15.61
CA LYS A 119 12.38 5.30 -16.96
C LYS A 119 12.59 6.81 -17.13
N GLU A 120 12.14 7.61 -16.18
CA GLU A 120 12.19 9.08 -16.25
C GLU A 120 13.61 9.64 -16.11
N ASN A 121 14.50 8.91 -15.43
CA ASN A 121 15.87 9.37 -15.15
C ASN A 121 16.96 8.50 -15.82
N ASN A 122 16.59 7.59 -16.71
CA ASN A 122 17.51 6.67 -17.39
C ASN A 122 18.40 5.87 -16.41
N ILE A 123 17.85 5.45 -15.26
CA ILE A 123 18.56 4.67 -14.24
C ILE A 123 18.38 3.18 -14.55
N PRO A 124 19.43 2.41 -14.83
CA PRO A 124 19.31 0.98 -15.11
C PRO A 124 19.05 0.18 -13.82
N LEU A 125 18.43 -1.00 -13.93
CA LEU A 125 18.04 -1.84 -12.79
C LEU A 125 19.22 -2.19 -11.85
N ASN A 126 20.43 -2.40 -12.37
CA ASN A 126 21.60 -2.69 -11.56
C ASN A 126 22.08 -1.50 -10.70
N ARG A 127 21.46 -0.34 -10.86
CA ARG A 127 21.63 0.85 -10.00
C ARG A 127 20.46 1.08 -9.03
N VAL A 128 19.52 0.16 -8.97
CA VAL A 128 18.58 0.05 -7.85
C VAL A 128 19.27 -0.78 -6.78
N VAL A 129 19.56 -0.17 -5.64
CA VAL A 129 20.46 -0.75 -4.63
C VAL A 129 19.87 -0.67 -3.23
N PRO A 130 20.21 -1.61 -2.32
CA PRO A 130 19.86 -1.50 -0.92
C PRO A 130 20.73 -0.43 -0.23
N HIS A 131 20.23 0.18 0.84
CA HIS A 131 21.02 1.09 1.70
C HIS A 131 22.34 0.44 2.15
N LYS A 132 22.30 -0.86 2.43
CA LYS A 132 23.51 -1.65 2.80
C LYS A 132 24.71 -1.41 1.89
N LYS A 133 24.49 -1.10 0.59
CA LYS A 133 25.56 -0.79 -0.36
C LYS A 133 26.45 0.38 0.07
N TRP A 134 25.89 1.38 0.75
CA TRP A 134 26.60 2.63 1.04
C TRP A 134 27.30 2.62 2.39
N SER A 135 26.61 2.19 3.43
CA SER A 135 27.11 2.27 4.83
C SER A 135 27.26 0.90 5.51
N GLY A 136 26.88 -0.19 4.84
CA GLY A 136 26.87 -1.53 5.45
C GLY A 136 25.67 -1.80 6.37
N LYS A 137 24.79 -0.79 6.62
CA LYS A 137 23.60 -0.95 7.45
C LYS A 137 22.67 -2.04 6.89
N GLU A 138 22.16 -2.93 7.74
CA GLU A 138 21.19 -3.99 7.36
C GLU A 138 19.83 -3.41 6.98
N CYS A 139 19.78 -2.68 5.87
CA CYS A 139 18.62 -2.00 5.33
C CYS A 139 18.58 -2.15 3.78
N PRO A 140 17.44 -2.46 3.19
CA PRO A 140 16.08 -2.68 3.78
C PRO A 140 15.96 -4.07 4.43
N ARG A 141 15.77 -4.14 5.74
CA ARG A 141 15.86 -5.38 6.53
C ARG A 141 14.88 -6.48 6.09
N LYS A 142 13.68 -6.10 5.66
CA LYS A 142 12.65 -7.06 5.19
C LYS A 142 12.86 -7.55 3.76
N LEU A 143 13.74 -6.92 3.00
CA LEU A 143 13.94 -7.23 1.59
C LEU A 143 15.31 -7.84 1.29
N LEU A 144 16.32 -7.67 2.16
CA LEU A 144 17.70 -8.12 1.89
C LEU A 144 17.77 -9.62 1.56
N ASN A 145 17.09 -10.47 2.34
CA ASN A 145 17.06 -11.93 2.11
C ASN A 145 16.31 -12.33 0.84
N HIS A 146 15.55 -11.41 0.24
CA HIS A 146 14.75 -11.61 -0.96
C HIS A 146 15.02 -10.55 -2.02
N TRP A 147 16.23 -9.95 -1.99
CA TRP A 147 16.58 -8.81 -2.84
C TRP A 147 16.39 -9.08 -4.33
N ASN A 148 16.84 -10.24 -4.82
CA ASN A 148 16.66 -10.64 -6.21
C ASN A 148 15.17 -10.78 -6.58
N SER A 149 14.35 -11.30 -5.68
CA SER A 149 12.88 -11.38 -5.86
C SER A 149 12.25 -9.98 -5.95
N PHE A 150 12.72 -9.05 -5.13
CA PHE A 150 12.30 -7.65 -5.18
C PHE A 150 12.68 -7.00 -6.52
N LEU A 151 13.91 -7.18 -7.01
CA LEU A 151 14.35 -6.67 -8.31
C LEU A 151 13.57 -7.30 -9.48
N ASN A 152 13.29 -8.60 -9.42
CA ASN A 152 12.47 -9.28 -10.43
C ASN A 152 11.06 -8.69 -10.52
N GLY A 153 10.46 -8.30 -9.38
CA GLY A 153 9.17 -7.61 -9.36
C GLY A 153 9.21 -6.20 -9.99
N ILE A 154 10.38 -5.57 -10.07
CA ILE A 154 10.56 -4.32 -10.81
C ILE A 154 10.59 -4.59 -12.32
N SER A 155 11.24 -5.67 -12.77
CA SER A 155 11.40 -5.99 -14.19
C SER A 155 10.13 -6.53 -14.86
N SER A 156 9.20 -7.08 -14.10
CA SER A 156 8.14 -7.95 -14.61
C SER A 156 6.86 -7.27 -15.12
N SER A 157 6.68 -5.95 -14.98
CA SER A 157 5.55 -5.24 -15.63
C SER A 157 5.71 -3.72 -15.68
N ASP A 158 5.43 -3.14 -16.83
CA ASP A 158 5.28 -1.68 -17.02
C ASP A 158 3.93 -1.12 -16.50
N THR A 159 3.04 -1.98 -16.05
CA THR A 159 1.77 -1.56 -15.46
C THR A 159 1.94 -1.17 -14.00
N PRO A 160 1.41 0.01 -13.60
CA PRO A 160 1.27 0.32 -12.18
C PRO A 160 0.61 -0.87 -11.47
N PRO A 161 0.94 -1.15 -10.21
CA PRO A 161 0.19 -2.14 -9.46
C PRO A 161 -1.27 -1.80 -9.65
N LYS A 162 -2.00 -2.69 -10.35
CA LYS A 162 -3.45 -2.58 -10.40
C LYS A 162 -3.84 -2.53 -8.93
N GLU A 163 -4.50 -1.45 -8.51
CA GLU A 163 -5.07 -1.43 -7.17
C GLU A 163 -5.64 -2.81 -6.96
N SER A 164 -5.03 -3.59 -6.09
CA SER A 164 -5.68 -4.81 -5.64
C SER A 164 -6.91 -4.26 -4.93
N SER A 165 -8.00 -4.19 -5.68
CA SER A 165 -9.32 -3.99 -5.09
C SER A 165 -9.32 -4.89 -3.86
N PRO A 166 -9.66 -4.39 -2.67
CA PRO A 166 -9.56 -5.20 -1.47
C PRO A 166 -10.13 -6.57 -1.81
N SER A 167 -9.26 -7.58 -1.76
CA SER A 167 -9.64 -8.93 -2.17
C SER A 167 -10.69 -9.38 -1.17
N TYR A 168 -11.94 -9.34 -1.60
CA TYR A 168 -13.06 -9.91 -0.85
C TYR A 168 -13.12 -11.39 -1.23
N PRO A 169 -12.45 -12.29 -0.49
CA PRO A 169 -12.53 -13.72 -0.76
C PRO A 169 -13.97 -14.15 -0.53
N LEU A 170 -14.69 -14.32 -1.64
CA LEU A 170 -16.10 -14.70 -1.59
C LEU A 170 -16.22 -16.17 -1.19
N PRO A 171 -17.04 -16.51 -0.19
CA PRO A 171 -17.21 -17.87 0.28
C PRO A 171 -17.66 -18.82 -0.82
N SER A 172 -17.34 -20.09 -0.69
CA SER A 172 -17.90 -21.17 -1.51
C SER A 172 -19.21 -21.69 -0.92
N GLY A 173 -20.04 -22.32 -1.77
CA GLY A 173 -21.31 -22.93 -1.37
C GLY A 173 -22.47 -21.94 -1.26
N VAL A 174 -23.54 -22.41 -0.64
CA VAL A 174 -24.79 -21.66 -0.45
C VAL A 174 -24.93 -21.25 1.00
N ILE A 175 -25.21 -19.96 1.23
CA ILE A 175 -25.50 -19.40 2.57
C ILE A 175 -26.90 -18.81 2.55
N LYS A 176 -27.74 -19.27 3.45
CA LYS A 176 -29.12 -18.83 3.61
C LYS A 176 -29.47 -18.66 5.09
N LEU A 177 -30.56 -17.97 5.35
CA LEU A 177 -31.11 -17.83 6.69
C LEU A 177 -31.48 -19.22 7.24
N THR A 178 -31.06 -19.51 8.47
CA THR A 178 -31.32 -20.76 9.20
C THR A 178 -31.62 -20.44 10.67
N SER A 179 -32.20 -21.38 11.39
CA SER A 179 -32.29 -21.33 12.85
C SER A 179 -31.59 -22.55 13.43
N PRO A 180 -30.58 -22.39 14.29
CA PRO A 180 -29.89 -21.15 14.65
C PRO A 180 -29.15 -20.50 13.47
N TYR A 181 -28.84 -19.19 13.56
CA TYR A 181 -28.15 -18.45 12.50
C TYR A 181 -26.73 -18.98 12.30
N ARG A 182 -26.33 -19.11 11.04
CA ARG A 182 -24.95 -19.46 10.69
C ARG A 182 -24.00 -18.33 11.08
N LYS A 183 -22.84 -18.70 11.62
CA LYS A 183 -21.79 -17.77 12.05
C LYS A 183 -20.43 -18.21 11.48
N GLY A 184 -19.53 -17.26 11.31
CA GLY A 184 -18.14 -17.57 10.97
C GLY A 184 -17.50 -16.64 9.95
N THR A 185 -16.23 -16.92 9.66
CA THR A 185 -15.37 -16.11 8.79
C THR A 185 -15.94 -15.98 7.38
N ASN A 186 -16.56 -17.02 6.84
CA ASN A 186 -17.18 -16.99 5.51
C ASN A 186 -18.31 -15.95 5.42
N ILE A 187 -19.09 -15.79 6.50
CA ILE A 187 -20.17 -14.80 6.56
C ILE A 187 -19.58 -13.40 6.72
N LEU A 188 -18.55 -13.25 7.54
CA LEU A 188 -17.82 -11.99 7.69
C LEU A 188 -17.24 -11.52 6.35
N GLN A 189 -16.66 -12.43 5.56
CA GLN A 189 -16.16 -12.14 4.21
C GLN A 189 -17.25 -11.66 3.26
N LEU A 190 -18.42 -12.32 3.27
CA LEU A 190 -19.58 -11.92 2.47
C LEU A 190 -20.10 -10.54 2.88
N GLN A 191 -20.23 -10.28 4.18
CA GLN A 191 -20.66 -8.98 4.70
C GLN A 191 -19.71 -7.84 4.30
N LYS A 192 -18.39 -8.06 4.38
CA LYS A 192 -17.39 -7.11 3.89
C LYS A 192 -17.50 -6.86 2.38
N ALA A 193 -17.73 -7.91 1.59
CA ALA A 193 -17.92 -7.81 0.15
C ALA A 193 -19.17 -7.00 -0.22
N LEU A 194 -20.29 -7.24 0.48
CA LEU A 194 -21.52 -6.47 0.31
C LEU A 194 -21.35 -5.01 0.73
N ALA A 195 -20.69 -4.76 1.85
CA ALA A 195 -20.42 -3.42 2.38
C ALA A 195 -19.54 -2.59 1.44
N ALA A 196 -18.56 -3.22 0.75
CA ALA A 196 -17.75 -2.58 -0.27
C ALA A 196 -18.56 -2.04 -1.46
N LEU A 197 -19.72 -2.63 -1.70
CA LEU A 197 -20.69 -2.19 -2.70
C LEU A 197 -21.86 -1.40 -2.07
N HIS A 198 -21.68 -0.91 -0.83
CA HIS A 198 -22.66 -0.14 -0.05
C HIS A 198 -23.93 -0.90 0.37
N PHE A 199 -23.93 -2.23 0.31
CA PHE A 199 -25.03 -3.07 0.80
C PHE A 199 -24.76 -3.52 2.25
N TYR A 200 -24.77 -2.57 3.18
CA TYR A 200 -24.52 -2.85 4.61
C TYR A 200 -25.62 -3.71 5.21
N PRO A 201 -25.31 -4.72 6.07
CA PRO A 201 -26.33 -5.44 6.84
C PRO A 201 -27.15 -4.51 7.72
N ASP A 202 -26.50 -3.56 8.42
CA ASP A 202 -27.15 -2.61 9.32
C ASP A 202 -26.39 -1.29 9.33
N LYS A 203 -26.71 -0.39 8.38
CA LYS A 203 -26.06 0.91 8.23
C LYS A 203 -26.25 1.76 9.49
N GLY A 204 -25.15 2.24 10.07
CA GLY A 204 -25.16 3.06 11.29
C GLY A 204 -25.02 2.26 12.60
N ALA A 205 -25.20 0.93 12.58
CA ALA A 205 -24.86 0.10 13.73
C ALA A 205 -23.32 -0.06 13.88
N LYS A 206 -22.89 -0.58 15.03
CA LYS A 206 -21.47 -0.91 15.27
C LYS A 206 -20.94 -1.72 14.09
N ASN A 207 -19.83 -1.25 13.48
CA ASN A 207 -19.22 -1.84 12.30
C ASN A 207 -20.20 -2.05 11.12
N ASN A 208 -21.24 -1.20 10.98
CA ASN A 208 -22.27 -1.29 9.95
C ASN A 208 -22.96 -2.68 9.87
N GLY A 209 -23.02 -3.40 10.99
CA GLY A 209 -23.60 -4.74 11.09
C GLY A 209 -22.73 -5.86 10.51
N ILE A 210 -21.43 -5.62 10.32
CA ILE A 210 -20.45 -6.64 9.90
C ILE A 210 -20.01 -7.41 11.15
N ASP A 211 -20.72 -8.50 11.46
CA ASP A 211 -20.61 -9.27 12.71
C ASP A 211 -20.31 -10.76 12.52
N GLY A 212 -20.25 -11.21 11.26
CA GLY A 212 -20.03 -12.61 10.92
C GLY A 212 -21.26 -13.52 11.14
N VAL A 213 -22.47 -12.95 11.29
CA VAL A 213 -23.72 -13.70 11.49
C VAL A 213 -24.63 -13.55 10.28
N TYR A 214 -25.09 -14.67 9.71
CA TYR A 214 -26.10 -14.65 8.63
C TYR A 214 -27.52 -14.61 9.22
N GLY A 215 -27.85 -13.49 9.82
CA GLY A 215 -29.19 -13.20 10.34
C GLY A 215 -30.08 -12.49 9.30
N PRO A 216 -31.29 -12.07 9.70
CA PRO A 216 -32.24 -11.38 8.82
C PRO A 216 -31.66 -10.12 8.15
N LYS A 217 -30.85 -9.35 8.87
CA LYS A 217 -30.20 -8.13 8.34
C LYS A 217 -29.20 -8.44 7.22
N THR A 218 -28.39 -9.50 7.37
CA THR A 218 -27.47 -9.96 6.33
C THR A 218 -28.22 -10.51 5.13
N ALA A 219 -29.27 -11.33 5.34
CA ALA A 219 -30.12 -11.83 4.27
C ALA A 219 -30.79 -10.68 3.49
N ASN A 220 -31.24 -9.63 4.19
CA ASN A 220 -31.78 -8.42 3.56
C ASN A 220 -30.72 -7.67 2.72
N ALA A 221 -29.49 -7.56 3.19
CA ALA A 221 -28.41 -6.95 2.41
C ALA A 221 -28.14 -7.74 1.11
N VAL A 222 -28.11 -9.07 1.17
CA VAL A 222 -28.02 -9.94 -0.02
C VAL A 222 -29.22 -9.70 -0.96
N LYS A 223 -30.43 -9.65 -0.43
CA LYS A 223 -31.67 -9.42 -1.21
C LYS A 223 -31.64 -8.08 -1.94
N ARG A 224 -31.21 -7.00 -1.26
CA ARG A 224 -31.05 -5.68 -1.89
C ARG A 224 -29.99 -5.69 -2.99
N PHE A 225 -28.87 -6.35 -2.75
CA PHE A 225 -27.84 -6.52 -3.78
C PHE A 225 -28.38 -7.27 -5.01
N GLN A 226 -29.09 -8.38 -4.80
CA GLN A 226 -29.70 -9.18 -5.86
C GLN A 226 -30.68 -8.35 -6.69
N LEU A 227 -31.59 -7.64 -6.03
CA LEU A 227 -32.58 -6.78 -6.67
C LEU A 227 -31.92 -5.73 -7.58
N MET A 228 -30.94 -4.99 -7.03
CA MET A 228 -30.22 -3.94 -7.78
C MET A 228 -29.35 -4.46 -8.91
N ASN A 229 -29.12 -5.76 -8.99
CA ASN A 229 -28.27 -6.38 -10.01
C ASN A 229 -29.00 -7.38 -10.91
N GLY A 230 -30.35 -7.34 -10.96
CA GLY A 230 -31.15 -8.14 -11.86
C GLY A 230 -31.17 -9.64 -11.54
N LEU A 231 -30.97 -10.00 -10.26
CA LEU A 231 -31.07 -11.37 -9.78
C LEU A 231 -32.40 -11.58 -9.03
N THR A 232 -32.83 -12.84 -8.90
CA THR A 232 -33.92 -13.19 -8.00
C THR A 232 -33.57 -12.76 -6.57
N ALA A 233 -34.36 -11.87 -6.00
CA ALA A 233 -34.10 -11.26 -4.69
C ALA A 233 -34.61 -12.17 -3.56
N ASP A 234 -34.02 -13.36 -3.41
CA ASP A 234 -34.39 -14.39 -2.42
C ASP A 234 -33.61 -14.27 -1.10
N GLY A 235 -32.58 -13.45 -1.07
CA GLY A 235 -31.71 -13.31 0.11
C GLY A 235 -30.82 -14.54 0.33
N ILE A 236 -30.64 -15.40 -0.65
CA ILE A 236 -29.75 -16.57 -0.59
C ILE A 236 -28.46 -16.25 -1.34
N TYR A 237 -27.33 -16.33 -0.64
CA TYR A 237 -26.05 -16.27 -1.30
C TYR A 237 -25.73 -17.64 -1.93
N GLY A 238 -25.70 -17.70 -3.24
CA GLY A 238 -25.38 -18.88 -4.03
C GLY A 238 -24.48 -18.55 -5.21
N PRO A 239 -24.25 -19.50 -6.15
CA PRO A 239 -23.34 -19.31 -7.29
C PRO A 239 -23.63 -18.07 -8.13
N LYS A 240 -24.90 -17.78 -8.44
CA LYS A 240 -25.32 -16.59 -9.21
C LYS A 240 -24.98 -15.29 -8.48
N THR A 241 -25.29 -15.22 -7.19
CA THR A 241 -24.98 -14.06 -6.34
C THR A 241 -23.46 -13.88 -6.21
N LYS A 242 -22.72 -14.96 -6.01
CA LYS A 242 -21.25 -14.95 -5.97
C LYS A 242 -20.64 -14.41 -7.27
N ALA A 243 -21.08 -14.91 -8.42
CA ALA A 243 -20.58 -14.47 -9.73
C ALA A 243 -20.83 -12.97 -9.96
N LYS A 244 -22.01 -12.49 -9.59
CA LYS A 244 -22.38 -11.08 -9.71
C LYS A 244 -21.59 -10.19 -8.74
N LEU A 245 -21.40 -10.60 -7.49
CA LEU A 245 -20.53 -9.89 -6.52
C LEU A 245 -19.10 -9.81 -7.06
N LYS A 246 -18.55 -10.93 -7.55
CA LYS A 246 -17.20 -10.97 -8.14
C LYS A 246 -17.05 -10.02 -9.33
N SER A 247 -18.08 -9.85 -10.15
CA SER A 247 -18.04 -8.93 -11.30
C SER A 247 -18.11 -7.45 -10.91
N LYS A 248 -18.68 -7.13 -9.76
CA LYS A 248 -18.84 -5.74 -9.27
C LYS A 248 -17.72 -5.29 -8.35
N LEU A 249 -16.97 -6.23 -7.78
CA LEU A 249 -15.82 -5.98 -6.89
C LEU A 249 -14.48 -5.92 -7.65
N LYS A 250 -14.54 -5.84 -8.98
CA LYS A 250 -13.36 -5.70 -9.86
C LYS A 250 -12.86 -4.27 -9.93
#